data_9accc9d7afd7c0e1bbcef63af7e94289
#
_entry.id   9accc9d7afd7c0e1bbcef63af7e94289
#
_cell.length_a   1.000
_cell.length_b   1.000
_cell.length_c   1.000
_cell.angle_alpha   90.00
_cell.angle_beta   90.00
_cell.angle_gamma   90.00
#
_symmetry.space_group_name_H-M   'P 1'
#
loop_
_entity.id
_entity.type
_entity.pdbx_description
1 polymer ?
#
loop_
_entity_poly.entity_id
_entity_poly.type
_entity_poly.pdbx_seq_one_letter_code
_entity_poly.pdbx_strand_id
1 'polypeptide(L)'
;MKRKILIIADNCDVTKSVAKNIAAVFGAAPFANWSAAVVSAKDFPPTKLLSANAFLLGCEKPEPPEFTDIKVLFTHINLVGRPCGVFSPQANAIKYLSGLVRDSEAVLGNPLVVTKGAVDSRKLKKWVGGIIGGKA
;
A
#
# COMPACT_ATOMS: atom_id res chain seq x y z
N MET A 1 7.16 10.47 -18.39
CA MET A 1 6.87 9.10 -17.98
C MET A 1 6.24 9.04 -16.60
N LYS A 2 5.16 8.32 -16.47
CA LYS A 2 4.50 8.23 -15.18
C LYS A 2 5.14 7.17 -14.30
N ARG A 3 5.25 7.47 -13.01
CA ARG A 3 5.65 6.48 -12.02
C ARG A 3 4.44 5.64 -11.64
N LYS A 4 4.68 4.43 -11.20
CA LYS A 4 3.61 3.51 -10.85
C LYS A 4 3.58 3.25 -9.36
N ILE A 5 2.38 3.30 -8.77
CA ILE A 5 2.16 2.88 -7.41
C ILE A 5 1.18 1.72 -7.40
N LEU A 6 1.52 0.68 -6.68
CA LEU A 6 0.70 -0.52 -6.61
C LEU A 6 0.03 -0.57 -5.25
N ILE A 7 -1.30 -0.73 -5.23
CA ILE A 7 -2.06 -0.81 -4.00
C ILE A 7 -2.57 -2.24 -3.85
N ILE A 8 -2.03 -2.96 -2.89
CA ILE A 8 -2.34 -4.37 -2.67
C ILE A 8 -3.25 -4.48 -1.46
N ALA A 9 -4.44 -5.03 -1.65
CA ALA A 9 -5.44 -5.14 -0.58
C ALA A 9 -6.00 -6.54 -0.50
N ASP A 10 -6.45 -6.93 0.71
CA ASP A 10 -7.16 -8.17 0.88
C ASP A 10 -8.57 -8.02 0.32
N ASN A 11 -9.38 -9.09 0.41
CA ASN A 11 -10.73 -9.08 -0.16
C ASN A 11 -11.80 -8.52 0.77
N CYS A 12 -11.40 -7.89 1.86
CA CYS A 12 -12.33 -7.28 2.80
C CYS A 12 -12.90 -5.99 2.22
N ASP A 13 -14.22 -5.79 2.37
CA ASP A 13 -14.88 -4.61 1.81
C ASP A 13 -14.31 -3.30 2.33
N VAL A 14 -13.96 -3.23 3.61
CA VAL A 14 -13.39 -2.02 4.19
C VAL A 14 -12.06 -1.69 3.53
N THR A 15 -11.19 -2.68 3.40
CA THR A 15 -9.87 -2.48 2.83
C THR A 15 -9.97 -2.11 1.35
N LYS A 16 -10.85 -2.80 0.61
CA LYS A 16 -11.02 -2.51 -0.81
C LYS A 16 -11.57 -1.11 -1.05
N SER A 17 -12.49 -0.67 -0.19
CA SER A 17 -13.04 0.67 -0.29
C SER A 17 -11.96 1.73 -0.07
N VAL A 18 -11.15 1.54 0.94
CA VAL A 18 -10.03 2.46 1.22
C VAL A 18 -9.04 2.46 0.07
N ALA A 19 -8.72 1.29 -0.48
CA ALA A 19 -7.80 1.19 -1.61
C ALA A 19 -8.30 1.98 -2.82
N LYS A 20 -9.59 1.90 -3.10
CA LYS A 20 -10.18 2.66 -4.21
C LYS A 20 -10.12 4.17 -3.95
N ASN A 21 -10.35 4.59 -2.72
CA ASN A 21 -10.26 5.99 -2.35
C ASN A 21 -8.82 6.51 -2.49
N ILE A 22 -7.86 5.69 -2.12
CA ILE A 22 -6.45 6.05 -2.29
C ILE A 22 -6.11 6.18 -3.77
N ALA A 23 -6.55 5.24 -4.58
CA ALA A 23 -6.28 5.28 -6.02
C ALA A 23 -6.83 6.54 -6.66
N ALA A 24 -7.99 7.02 -6.19
CA ALA A 24 -8.61 8.21 -6.73
C ALA A 24 -7.76 9.47 -6.50
N VAL A 25 -6.93 9.48 -5.46
CA VAL A 25 -6.05 10.61 -5.17
C VAL A 25 -5.05 10.83 -6.31
N PHE A 26 -4.65 9.76 -6.98
CA PHE A 26 -3.63 9.85 -8.01
C PHE A 26 -4.13 10.36 -9.37
N GLY A 27 -5.38 10.64 -9.48
CA GLY A 27 -5.92 11.19 -10.73
C GLY A 27 -5.79 12.70 -10.85
N ALA A 28 -5.30 13.37 -9.81
CA ALA A 28 -5.26 14.83 -9.77
C ALA A 28 -3.97 15.35 -9.16
N ALA A 29 -3.71 16.65 -9.39
CA ALA A 29 -2.55 17.28 -8.78
C ALA A 29 -2.59 17.16 -7.25
N PRO A 30 -1.45 17.02 -6.60
CA PRO A 30 -0.10 17.09 -7.14
C PRO A 30 0.47 15.75 -7.62
N PHE A 31 -0.38 14.72 -7.74
CA PHE A 31 0.09 13.39 -8.06
C PHE A 31 -0.14 13.00 -9.53
N ALA A 32 -0.21 13.97 -10.41
CA ALA A 32 -0.49 13.71 -11.83
C ALA A 32 0.57 12.85 -12.51
N ASN A 33 1.79 12.82 -11.96
CA ASN A 33 2.86 12.01 -12.53
C ASN A 33 2.82 10.55 -12.09
N TRP A 34 1.82 10.18 -11.29
CA TRP A 34 1.70 8.83 -10.79
C TRP A 34 0.49 8.13 -11.39
N SER A 35 0.62 6.85 -11.62
CA SER A 35 -0.48 6.01 -12.06
C SER A 35 -0.69 4.93 -10.98
N ALA A 36 -1.89 4.83 -10.46
CA ALA A 36 -2.21 3.89 -9.39
C ALA A 36 -2.96 2.68 -9.94
N ALA A 37 -2.63 1.51 -9.43
CA ALA A 37 -3.36 0.29 -9.75
C ALA A 37 -3.70 -0.44 -8.46
N VAL A 38 -4.96 -0.84 -8.31
CA VAL A 38 -5.40 -1.62 -7.16
C VAL A 38 -5.44 -3.08 -7.57
N VAL A 39 -4.75 -3.93 -6.82
CA VAL A 39 -4.74 -5.37 -7.11
C VAL A 39 -5.10 -6.15 -5.85
N SER A 40 -5.73 -7.30 -6.07
CA SER A 40 -6.06 -8.20 -4.97
C SER A 40 -4.79 -8.94 -4.53
N ALA A 41 -4.61 -9.05 -3.21
CA ALA A 41 -3.49 -9.80 -2.67
C ALA A 41 -3.53 -11.27 -3.11
N LYS A 42 -4.73 -11.78 -3.35
CA LYS A 42 -4.89 -13.18 -3.75
C LYS A 42 -4.34 -13.48 -5.15
N ASP A 43 -4.53 -12.53 -6.07
CA ASP A 43 -4.13 -12.74 -7.47
C ASP A 43 -2.91 -11.93 -7.87
N PHE A 44 -2.05 -11.65 -6.93
CA PHE A 44 -0.96 -10.73 -7.12
C PHE A 44 0.22 -11.37 -7.88
N PRO A 45 0.54 -10.88 -9.08
CA PRO A 45 1.72 -11.38 -9.78
C PRO A 45 2.99 -10.67 -9.29
N PRO A 46 4.02 -11.43 -8.90
CA PRO A 46 5.25 -10.84 -8.39
C PRO A 46 5.92 -9.83 -9.31
N THR A 47 5.77 -10.02 -10.63
CA THR A 47 6.40 -9.12 -11.59
C THR A 47 5.87 -7.70 -11.50
N LYS A 48 4.61 -7.53 -11.08
CA LYS A 48 4.04 -6.19 -10.94
C LYS A 48 4.70 -5.43 -9.80
N LEU A 49 5.08 -6.12 -8.74
CA LEU A 49 5.75 -5.47 -7.63
C LEU A 49 7.11 -4.93 -8.05
N LEU A 50 7.84 -5.69 -8.84
CA LEU A 50 9.17 -5.28 -9.30
C LEU A 50 9.10 -4.06 -10.21
N SER A 51 8.02 -3.90 -10.96
CA SER A 51 7.88 -2.77 -11.87
C SER A 51 7.30 -1.52 -11.21
N ALA A 52 6.82 -1.63 -9.98
CA ALA A 52 6.23 -0.49 -9.29
C ALA A 52 7.31 0.39 -8.66
N ASN A 53 7.11 1.70 -8.71
CA ASN A 53 8.02 2.65 -8.08
C ASN A 53 7.74 2.79 -6.58
N ALA A 54 6.50 2.52 -6.18
CA ALA A 54 6.09 2.55 -4.77
C ALA A 54 4.96 1.56 -4.61
N PHE A 55 4.67 1.18 -3.37
CA PHE A 55 3.55 0.27 -3.13
C PHE A 55 2.92 0.49 -1.77
N LEU A 56 1.64 0.12 -1.67
CA LEU A 56 0.87 0.25 -0.44
C LEU A 56 0.23 -1.10 -0.14
N LEU A 57 0.25 -1.50 1.11
CA LEU A 57 -0.34 -2.76 1.56
C LEU A 57 -1.47 -2.49 2.54
N GLY A 58 -2.59 -3.17 2.36
CA GLY A 58 -3.73 -3.02 3.26
C GLY A 58 -4.42 -4.33 3.53
N CYS A 59 -4.81 -4.55 4.78
CA CYS A 59 -5.63 -5.69 5.16
C CYS A 59 -6.40 -5.35 6.42
N GLU A 60 -7.52 -6.05 6.64
CA GLU A 60 -8.35 -5.77 7.79
C GLU A 60 -7.79 -6.43 9.06
N LYS A 61 -7.35 -7.67 8.93
CA LYS A 61 -6.84 -8.45 10.07
C LYS A 61 -5.42 -8.88 9.82
N PRO A 62 -4.64 -9.16 10.86
CA PRO A 62 -3.28 -9.66 10.65
C PRO A 62 -3.31 -11.05 10.00
N GLU A 63 -2.31 -11.30 9.19
CA GLU A 63 -2.11 -12.59 8.53
C GLU A 63 -3.32 -13.13 7.78
N PRO A 64 -3.93 -12.32 6.89
CA PRO A 64 -5.04 -12.85 6.11
C PRO A 64 -4.55 -13.92 5.14
N PRO A 65 -5.38 -14.93 4.83
CA PRO A 65 -4.97 -15.99 3.89
C PRO A 65 -4.50 -15.45 2.54
N GLU A 66 -5.06 -14.35 2.09
CA GLU A 66 -4.68 -13.76 0.81
C GLU A 66 -3.24 -13.28 0.78
N PHE A 67 -2.65 -13.02 1.94
CA PHE A 67 -1.29 -12.53 2.04
C PHE A 67 -0.25 -13.63 2.21
N THR A 68 -0.64 -14.90 2.19
CA THR A 68 0.29 -15.99 2.38
C THR A 68 1.43 -15.95 1.37
N ASP A 69 1.09 -15.82 0.08
CA ASP A 69 2.10 -15.76 -0.97
C ASP A 69 2.89 -14.45 -0.93
N ILE A 70 2.23 -13.38 -0.53
CA ILE A 70 2.89 -12.08 -0.41
C ILE A 70 3.94 -12.13 0.69
N LYS A 71 3.65 -12.79 1.81
CA LYS A 71 4.60 -12.93 2.88
C LYS A 71 5.87 -13.66 2.40
N VAL A 72 5.69 -14.75 1.67
CA VAL A 72 6.82 -15.50 1.12
C VAL A 72 7.62 -14.62 0.15
N LEU A 73 6.92 -13.90 -0.72
CA LEU A 73 7.56 -13.01 -1.69
C LEU A 73 8.42 -11.95 -0.98
N PHE A 74 7.86 -11.32 0.06
CA PHE A 74 8.55 -10.23 0.73
C PHE A 74 9.78 -10.68 1.53
N THR A 75 9.87 -11.96 1.89
CA THR A 75 11.06 -12.47 2.54
C THR A 75 12.18 -12.76 1.56
N HIS A 76 11.87 -12.81 0.26
CA HIS A 76 12.85 -13.16 -0.77
C HIS A 76 13.14 -12.06 -1.77
N ILE A 77 12.42 -10.94 -1.68
CA ILE A 77 12.57 -9.83 -2.62
C ILE A 77 13.31 -8.68 -1.97
N ASN A 78 14.11 -7.98 -2.74
CA ASN A 78 14.83 -6.82 -2.24
C ASN A 78 14.20 -5.55 -2.83
N LEU A 79 13.58 -4.74 -1.97
CA LEU A 79 12.91 -3.51 -2.38
C LEU A 79 13.57 -2.29 -1.75
N VAL A 80 14.87 -2.37 -1.54
CA VAL A 80 15.64 -1.27 -0.94
C VAL A 80 15.37 0.05 -1.67
N GLY A 81 15.07 1.09 -0.90
CA GLY A 81 14.86 2.42 -1.44
C GLY A 81 13.48 2.69 -1.99
N ARG A 82 12.61 1.71 -2.10
CA ARG A 82 11.26 1.95 -2.62
C ARG A 82 10.33 2.41 -1.51
N PRO A 83 9.59 3.50 -1.73
CA PRO A 83 8.62 3.96 -0.74
C PRO A 83 7.49 2.96 -0.57
N CYS A 84 7.06 2.75 0.66
CA CYS A 84 5.96 1.84 0.97
C CYS A 84 5.13 2.41 2.10
N GLY A 85 3.83 2.14 2.06
CA GLY A 85 2.92 2.50 3.14
C GLY A 85 2.01 1.33 3.46
N VAL A 86 1.49 1.31 4.68
CA VAL A 86 0.55 0.28 5.11
C VAL A 86 -0.70 0.96 5.67
N PHE A 87 -1.85 0.35 5.47
CA PHE A 87 -3.11 0.89 5.99
C PHE A 87 -4.01 -0.25 6.46
N SER A 88 -4.77 0.01 7.52
CA SER A 88 -5.67 -0.98 8.10
C SER A 88 -6.60 -0.30 9.10
N PRO A 89 -7.79 -0.89 9.37
CA PRO A 89 -8.62 -0.42 10.46
C PRO A 89 -8.14 -0.90 11.83
N GLN A 90 -7.19 -1.84 11.88
CA GLN A 90 -6.71 -2.41 13.13
C GLN A 90 -5.22 -2.23 13.34
N ALA A 91 -4.83 -1.84 14.55
CA ALA A 91 -3.42 -1.61 14.87
C ALA A 91 -2.58 -2.89 14.75
N ASN A 92 -3.13 -4.04 15.11
CA ASN A 92 -2.37 -5.29 15.01
C ASN A 92 -2.10 -5.69 13.56
N ALA A 93 -3.01 -5.34 12.65
CA ALA A 93 -2.76 -5.58 11.23
C ALA A 93 -1.68 -4.64 10.70
N ILE A 94 -1.65 -3.40 11.19
CA ILE A 94 -0.58 -2.45 10.83
C ILE A 94 0.77 -3.03 11.23
N LYS A 95 0.85 -3.61 12.42
CA LYS A 95 2.10 -4.21 12.90
C LYS A 95 2.54 -5.37 12.02
N TYR A 96 1.60 -6.21 11.62
CA TYR A 96 1.89 -7.33 10.72
C TYR A 96 2.41 -6.85 9.37
N LEU A 97 1.73 -5.87 8.77
CA LEU A 97 2.12 -5.34 7.47
C LEU A 97 3.48 -4.65 7.53
N SER A 98 3.73 -3.91 8.61
CA SER A 98 5.01 -3.24 8.78
C SER A 98 6.17 -4.24 8.85
N GLY A 99 5.93 -5.39 9.45
CA GLY A 99 6.92 -6.46 9.49
C GLY A 99 7.25 -7.00 8.11
N LEU A 100 6.23 -7.16 7.25
CA LEU A 100 6.46 -7.61 5.88
C LEU A 100 7.33 -6.61 5.11
N VAL A 101 7.04 -5.33 5.27
CA VAL A 101 7.80 -4.29 4.56
C VAL A 101 9.26 -4.27 5.01
N ARG A 102 9.49 -4.43 6.30
CA ARG A 102 10.86 -4.44 6.82
C ARG A 102 11.67 -5.59 6.25
N ASP A 103 11.04 -6.74 6.06
CA ASP A 103 11.73 -7.91 5.50
C ASP A 103 12.21 -7.65 4.08
N SER A 104 11.53 -6.79 3.33
CA SER A 104 11.91 -6.46 1.96
C SER A 104 12.86 -5.28 1.88
N GLU A 105 13.16 -4.62 3.00
CA GLU A 105 14.03 -3.46 3.10
C GLU A 105 13.51 -2.22 2.37
N ALA A 106 12.22 -2.17 2.05
CA ALA A 106 11.61 -0.97 1.49
C ALA A 106 11.56 0.14 2.54
N VAL A 107 11.40 1.38 2.08
CA VAL A 107 11.31 2.53 2.98
C VAL A 107 9.87 2.67 3.46
N LEU A 108 9.64 2.33 4.72
CA LEU A 108 8.29 2.37 5.29
C LEU A 108 7.94 3.76 5.80
N GLY A 109 6.83 4.32 5.30
CA GLY A 109 6.32 5.59 5.80
C GLY A 109 5.40 5.39 6.99
N ASN A 110 4.76 6.48 7.44
CA ASN A 110 3.82 6.40 8.55
C ASN A 110 2.62 5.55 8.18
N PRO A 111 2.11 4.72 9.09
CA PRO A 111 0.94 3.90 8.79
C PRO A 111 -0.34 4.75 8.78
N LEU A 112 -1.35 4.28 8.05
CA LEU A 112 -2.65 4.91 8.01
C LEU A 112 -3.64 3.97 8.70
N VAL A 113 -4.21 4.41 9.82
CA VAL A 113 -5.26 3.66 10.51
C VAL A 113 -6.59 4.25 10.06
N VAL A 114 -7.44 3.42 9.45
CA VAL A 114 -8.72 3.87 8.94
C VAL A 114 -9.84 3.19 9.73
N THR A 115 -10.75 3.99 10.29
CA THR A 115 -11.87 3.43 11.02
C THR A 115 -13.08 3.40 10.09
N LYS A 116 -13.76 2.26 10.06
CA LYS A 116 -14.99 2.11 9.28
C LYS A 116 -14.87 2.40 7.79
N GLY A 117 -13.68 2.34 7.25
CA GLY A 117 -13.50 2.48 5.81
C GLY A 117 -13.72 3.86 5.23
N ALA A 118 -13.98 4.86 6.08
CA ALA A 118 -14.19 6.22 5.61
C ALA A 118 -12.97 7.06 5.93
N VAL A 119 -12.37 7.65 4.91
CA VAL A 119 -11.20 8.51 5.10
C VAL A 119 -11.36 9.76 4.27
N ASP A 120 -11.12 10.91 4.90
CA ASP A 120 -11.15 12.19 4.25
C ASP A 120 -10.09 12.25 3.14
N SER A 121 -10.45 12.74 1.97
CA SER A 121 -9.52 12.80 0.85
C SER A 121 -8.30 13.68 1.16
N ARG A 122 -8.44 14.71 1.98
CA ARG A 122 -7.31 15.54 2.37
C ARG A 122 -6.31 14.73 3.20
N LYS A 123 -6.83 13.88 4.08
CA LYS A 123 -6.00 13.02 4.90
C LYS A 123 -5.24 12.03 4.03
N LEU A 124 -5.92 11.46 3.04
CA LEU A 124 -5.31 10.54 2.11
C LEU A 124 -4.19 11.21 1.31
N LYS A 125 -4.44 12.42 0.81
CA LYS A 125 -3.44 13.16 0.05
C LYS A 125 -2.21 13.44 0.89
N LYS A 126 -2.40 13.84 2.14
CA LYS A 126 -1.29 14.13 3.04
C LYS A 126 -0.49 12.86 3.33
N TRP A 127 -1.18 11.75 3.57
CA TRP A 127 -0.52 10.49 3.87
C TRP A 127 0.28 9.98 2.67
N VAL A 128 -0.35 9.99 1.50
CA VAL A 128 0.31 9.56 0.27
C VAL A 128 1.52 10.45 -0.02
N GLY A 129 1.35 11.75 0.12
CA GLY A 129 2.46 12.69 -0.08
C GLY A 129 3.63 12.42 0.83
N GLY A 130 3.35 12.02 2.07
CA GLY A 130 4.41 11.66 3.00
C GLY A 130 5.17 10.41 2.60
N ILE A 131 4.53 9.53 1.86
CA ILE A 131 5.17 8.29 1.42
C ILE A 131 5.97 8.50 0.13
N ILE A 132 5.35 9.06 -0.90
CA ILE A 132 5.97 9.12 -2.22
C ILE A 132 6.70 10.42 -2.49
N GLY A 133 6.27 11.50 -1.86
CA GLY A 133 6.84 12.80 -2.11
C GLY A 133 7.52 13.40 -0.91
N GLY A 134 7.58 12.66 0.15
CA GLY A 134 8.00 13.19 1.42
C GLY A 134 9.38 13.72 1.43
N LYS A 135 10.16 13.32 0.49
CA LYS A 135 11.39 13.86 0.47
C LYS A 135 11.44 14.92 -0.39
N ALA A 136 10.47 15.01 -1.04
CA ALA A 136 10.43 15.95 -2.10
C ALA A 136 11.21 17.10 -1.85
#